data_798d8ee708e340bda7cbe36679277b5a
#
_entry.id   798d8ee708e340bda7cbe36679277b5a
#
_cell.length_a   1.000
_cell.length_b   1.000
_cell.length_c   1.000
_cell.angle_alpha   90.00
_cell.angle_beta   90.00
_cell.angle_gamma   90.00
#
_symmetry.space_group_name_H-M   'P 1'
#
loop_
_entity.id
_entity.type
_entity.pdbx_description
1 polymer ?
#
loop_
_entity_poly.entity_id
_entity_poly.type
_entity_poly.pdbx_seq_one_letter_code
_entity_poly.pdbx_strand_id
1 'polypeptide(L)'
;YSEDIDLVQTQAGPAGPLIDAIRKTLDPWLGKPSRARAEGGFSMIYRFVSEIAPVRPLRLKIEINTREHFTVMGLQPMTMEVASPWFRGTAPVQTYQLNELMGTKLRALFQRRKGRDLFDLWLCLSRKLVDPARVAECFLRYMEHEKHPVSRAQFEQNLHDKQTDAAFMEDIAPLLSASTKYDPSEAVPLVHDALIARLPGDPWRGTSGPAIER
;
A
#
# COMPACT_ATOMS: atom_id res chain seq x y z
N TYR A 1 -0.02 -8.19 -10.42
CA TYR A 1 1.27 -7.77 -10.99
C TYR A 1 1.99 -6.84 -10.01
N SER A 2 3.23 -7.14 -9.70
CA SER A 2 4.08 -6.31 -8.84
C SER A 2 5.46 -6.19 -9.47
N GLU A 3 6.00 -4.98 -9.53
CA GLU A 3 7.35 -4.69 -10.01
C GLU A 3 8.32 -4.41 -8.87
N ASP A 4 7.78 -4.24 -7.67
CA ASP A 4 8.53 -3.78 -6.51
C ASP A 4 8.39 -4.79 -5.36
N ILE A 5 9.42 -4.88 -4.54
CA ILE A 5 9.41 -5.61 -3.26
C ILE A 5 9.50 -4.55 -2.16
N ASP A 6 8.43 -4.45 -1.37
CA ASP A 6 8.35 -3.53 -0.24
C ASP A 6 8.67 -4.28 1.06
N LEU A 7 9.71 -3.85 1.74
CA LEU A 7 10.20 -4.41 2.99
C LEU A 7 10.13 -3.37 4.10
N VAL A 8 9.90 -3.84 5.32
CA VAL A 8 10.01 -3.02 6.53
C VAL A 8 11.07 -3.61 7.44
N GLN A 9 12.00 -2.78 7.87
CA GLN A 9 12.98 -3.16 8.88
C GLN A 9 12.28 -3.24 10.24
N THR A 10 12.09 -4.44 10.76
CA THR A 10 11.30 -4.67 11.98
C THR A 10 12.01 -4.27 13.28
N GLN A 11 13.34 -4.15 13.25
CA GLN A 11 14.16 -3.74 14.39
C GLN A 11 14.96 -2.50 14.03
N ALA A 12 14.91 -1.49 14.89
CA ALA A 12 15.72 -0.27 14.72
C ALA A 12 17.22 -0.62 14.71
N GLY A 13 17.94 -0.09 13.75
CA GLY A 13 19.38 -0.35 13.62
C GLY A 13 19.94 0.08 12.26
N PRO A 14 21.25 -0.10 12.05
CA PRO A 14 21.87 0.23 10.77
C PRO A 14 21.32 -0.67 9.66
N ALA A 15 20.97 -0.07 8.52
CA ALA A 15 20.45 -0.80 7.36
C ALA A 15 21.54 -1.58 6.58
N GLY A 16 22.82 -1.36 6.87
CA GLY A 16 23.94 -2.02 6.20
C GLY A 16 23.83 -3.54 6.14
N PRO A 17 23.68 -4.23 7.28
CA PRO A 17 23.56 -5.70 7.31
C PRO A 17 22.40 -6.23 6.47
N LEU A 18 21.26 -5.53 6.46
CA LEU A 18 20.10 -5.90 5.64
C LEU A 18 20.40 -5.75 4.15
N ILE A 19 20.99 -4.62 3.76
CA ILE A 19 21.41 -4.35 2.38
C ILE A 19 22.42 -5.41 1.92
N ASP A 20 23.39 -5.77 2.76
CA ASP A 20 24.41 -6.77 2.44
C ASP A 20 23.81 -8.17 2.29
N ALA A 21 22.83 -8.53 3.11
CA ALA A 21 22.08 -9.79 2.99
C ALA A 21 21.31 -9.88 1.66
N ILE A 22 20.60 -8.82 1.28
CA ILE A 22 19.89 -8.75 0.00
C ILE A 22 20.88 -8.87 -1.17
N ARG A 23 21.98 -8.14 -1.12
CA ARG A 23 23.01 -8.17 -2.16
C ARG A 23 23.67 -9.54 -2.27
N LYS A 24 23.99 -10.17 -1.16
CA LYS A 24 24.55 -11.53 -1.15
C LYS A 24 23.66 -12.53 -1.88
N THR A 25 22.35 -12.35 -1.79
CA THR A 25 21.35 -13.21 -2.44
C THR A 25 21.14 -12.86 -3.92
N LEU A 26 21.04 -11.58 -4.25
CA LEU A 26 20.59 -11.14 -5.58
C LEU A 26 21.72 -10.71 -6.52
N ASP A 27 22.84 -10.16 -6.00
CA ASP A 27 23.95 -9.70 -6.87
C ASP A 27 24.52 -10.84 -7.78
N PRO A 28 24.64 -12.10 -7.33
CA PRO A 28 25.11 -13.18 -8.20
C PRO A 28 24.19 -13.49 -9.38
N TRP A 29 22.91 -13.15 -9.25
CA TRP A 29 21.89 -13.43 -10.26
C TRP A 29 21.55 -12.19 -11.10
N LEU A 30 21.33 -11.04 -10.46
CA LEU A 30 20.81 -9.83 -11.10
C LEU A 30 21.88 -8.75 -11.35
N GLY A 31 23.14 -9.01 -10.94
CA GLY A 31 24.19 -8.01 -11.00
C GLY A 31 24.12 -7.00 -9.85
N LYS A 32 24.90 -5.93 -9.95
CA LYS A 32 24.97 -4.91 -8.89
C LYS A 32 23.83 -3.89 -9.02
N PRO A 33 23.07 -3.61 -7.94
CA PRO A 33 22.00 -2.62 -7.98
C PRO A 33 22.54 -1.19 -7.92
N SER A 34 21.83 -0.25 -8.51
CA SER A 34 21.91 1.15 -8.13
C SER A 34 21.18 1.37 -6.80
N ARG A 35 21.71 2.25 -5.95
CA ARG A 35 21.15 2.56 -4.65
C ARG A 35 20.73 4.01 -4.59
N ALA A 36 19.58 4.29 -3.99
CA ALA A 36 19.14 5.62 -3.68
C ALA A 36 18.68 5.69 -2.22
N ARG A 37 19.00 6.78 -1.55
CA ARG A 37 18.42 7.14 -0.27
C ARG A 37 17.10 7.81 -0.55
N ALA A 38 16.01 7.28 0.01
CA ALA A 38 14.72 7.91 -0.01
C ALA A 38 14.39 8.48 1.38
N GLU A 39 13.50 9.44 1.43
CA GLU A 39 12.99 9.91 2.70
C GLU A 39 12.27 8.74 3.40
N GLY A 40 12.80 8.30 4.55
CA GLY A 40 12.24 7.17 5.31
C GLY A 40 12.82 5.81 5.02
N GLY A 41 13.81 5.68 4.11
CA GLY A 41 14.38 4.37 3.81
C GLY A 41 15.41 4.36 2.71
N PHE A 42 15.57 3.17 2.12
CA PHE A 42 16.47 2.93 1.01
C PHE A 42 15.71 2.26 -0.13
N SER A 43 16.12 2.54 -1.36
CA SER A 43 15.74 1.75 -2.52
C SER A 43 16.96 1.16 -3.22
N MET A 44 16.82 -0.07 -3.68
CA MET A 44 17.79 -0.79 -4.50
C MET A 44 17.11 -1.11 -5.82
N ILE A 45 17.77 -0.79 -6.94
CA ILE A 45 17.22 -1.02 -8.27
C ILE A 45 18.18 -1.90 -9.05
N TYR A 46 17.77 -3.13 -9.28
CA TYR A 46 18.44 -4.06 -10.20
C TYR A 46 17.91 -3.83 -11.61
N ARG A 47 18.81 -3.77 -12.58
CA ARG A 47 18.48 -3.70 -14.01
C ARG A 47 19.14 -4.85 -14.71
N PHE A 48 18.34 -5.64 -15.40
CA PHE A 48 18.76 -6.85 -16.10
C PHE A 48 17.94 -7.03 -17.37
N VAL A 49 18.18 -8.08 -18.10
CA VAL A 49 17.45 -8.39 -19.33
C VAL A 49 16.72 -9.72 -19.18
N SER A 50 15.60 -9.88 -19.90
CA SER A 50 14.90 -11.17 -19.92
C SER A 50 15.76 -12.24 -20.59
N GLU A 51 15.69 -13.47 -20.09
CA GLU A 51 16.38 -14.62 -20.68
C GLU A 51 15.69 -15.16 -21.95
N ILE A 52 14.40 -14.84 -22.11
CA ILE A 52 13.57 -15.33 -23.22
C ILE A 52 13.44 -14.26 -24.29
N ALA A 53 13.64 -14.64 -25.55
CA ALA A 53 13.45 -13.75 -26.70
C ALA A 53 11.96 -13.36 -26.90
N PRO A 54 11.68 -12.11 -27.32
CA PRO A 54 12.63 -11.03 -27.55
C PRO A 54 13.21 -10.49 -26.23
N VAL A 55 14.53 -10.31 -26.20
CA VAL A 55 15.22 -9.79 -25.00
C VAL A 55 14.69 -8.39 -24.67
N ARG A 56 14.23 -8.22 -23.43
CA ARG A 56 13.65 -6.96 -22.94
C ARG A 56 14.39 -6.49 -21.70
N PRO A 57 14.61 -5.17 -21.54
CA PRO A 57 15.12 -4.63 -20.28
C PRO A 57 14.06 -4.79 -19.18
N LEU A 58 14.50 -5.30 -18.05
CA LEU A 58 13.69 -5.52 -16.85
C LEU A 58 14.30 -4.74 -15.67
N ARG A 59 13.46 -4.47 -14.70
CA ARG A 59 13.82 -3.76 -13.48
C ARG A 59 13.15 -4.42 -12.28
N LEU A 60 13.92 -4.68 -11.24
CA LEU A 60 13.41 -5.03 -9.92
C LEU A 60 13.79 -3.90 -8.95
N LYS A 61 12.80 -3.29 -8.33
CA LYS A 61 12.98 -2.31 -7.26
C LYS A 61 12.69 -2.96 -5.92
N ILE A 62 13.56 -2.74 -4.95
CA ILE A 62 13.37 -3.14 -3.56
C ILE A 62 13.36 -1.88 -2.73
N GLU A 63 12.26 -1.61 -2.06
CA GLU A 63 12.11 -0.50 -1.12
C GLU A 63 12.16 -1.03 0.31
N ILE A 64 12.91 -0.35 1.16
CA ILE A 64 13.09 -0.75 2.55
C ILE A 64 12.73 0.45 3.43
N ASN A 65 11.59 0.36 4.11
CA ASN A 65 11.22 1.31 5.15
C ASN A 65 12.08 1.04 6.40
N THR A 66 12.82 2.06 6.86
CA THR A 66 13.71 2.00 8.02
C THR A 66 13.27 2.91 9.15
N ARG A 67 12.03 3.38 9.16
CA ARG A 67 11.46 4.26 10.19
C ARG A 67 10.34 3.61 11.01
N GLU A 68 9.58 2.73 10.39
CA GLU A 68 8.43 2.08 11.05
C GLU A 68 8.86 0.74 11.62
N HIS A 69 9.32 0.74 12.87
CA HIS A 69 9.78 -0.46 13.58
C HIS A 69 8.72 -1.05 14.51
N PHE A 70 7.45 -0.70 14.31
CA PHE A 70 6.37 -1.17 15.16
C PHE A 70 5.25 -1.84 14.35
N THR A 71 4.44 -2.63 15.04
CA THR A 71 3.21 -3.20 14.52
C THR A 71 2.09 -2.99 15.54
N VAL A 72 0.85 -2.93 15.09
CA VAL A 72 -0.33 -2.84 15.95
C VAL A 72 -0.80 -4.22 16.38
N MET A 73 -0.77 -5.19 15.45
CA MET A 73 -1.31 -6.54 15.65
C MET A 73 -0.22 -7.63 15.68
N GLY A 74 1.04 -7.24 15.56
CA GLY A 74 2.16 -8.16 15.44
C GLY A 74 2.33 -8.73 14.02
N LEU A 75 3.52 -9.27 13.78
CA LEU A 75 3.83 -9.94 12.52
C LEU A 75 3.41 -11.40 12.58
N GLN A 76 3.08 -11.97 11.42
CA GLN A 76 2.77 -13.39 11.28
C GLN A 76 3.52 -14.00 10.10
N PRO A 77 3.93 -15.27 10.18
CA PRO A 77 4.44 -15.97 9.02
C PRO A 77 3.29 -16.27 8.06
N MET A 78 3.48 -15.96 6.78
CA MET A 78 2.60 -16.36 5.70
C MET A 78 3.40 -17.20 4.71
N THR A 79 2.86 -18.32 4.28
CA THR A 79 3.47 -19.11 3.21
C THR A 79 3.17 -18.44 1.88
N MET A 80 4.21 -17.94 1.24
CA MET A 80 4.14 -17.47 -0.14
C MET A 80 4.40 -18.63 -1.08
N GLU A 81 3.46 -18.91 -1.94
CA GLU A 81 3.57 -19.92 -2.99
C GLU A 81 3.62 -19.25 -4.36
N VAL A 82 4.61 -19.66 -5.16
CA VAL A 82 4.72 -19.26 -6.56
C VAL A 82 4.60 -20.49 -7.42
N ALA A 83 3.62 -20.51 -8.30
CA ALA A 83 3.41 -21.56 -9.29
C ALA A 83 3.26 -20.94 -10.67
N SER A 84 4.34 -20.90 -11.43
CA SER A 84 4.37 -20.41 -12.81
C SER A 84 4.99 -21.45 -13.74
N PRO A 85 4.87 -21.30 -15.06
CA PRO A 85 5.56 -22.18 -16.01
C PRO A 85 7.09 -22.18 -15.84
N TRP A 86 7.65 -21.12 -15.28
CA TRP A 86 9.12 -20.93 -15.16
C TRP A 86 9.66 -21.23 -13.77
N PHE A 87 8.81 -21.13 -12.72
CA PHE A 87 9.26 -21.32 -11.35
C PHE A 87 8.14 -21.85 -10.48
N ARG A 88 8.46 -22.80 -9.61
CA ARG A 88 7.59 -23.28 -8.52
C ARG A 88 8.38 -23.31 -7.23
N GLY A 89 7.79 -22.75 -6.18
CA GLY A 89 8.43 -22.77 -4.87
C GLY A 89 7.53 -22.16 -3.82
N THR A 90 7.87 -22.46 -2.57
CA THR A 90 7.20 -21.92 -1.39
C THR A 90 8.24 -21.36 -0.45
N ALA A 91 7.91 -20.26 0.23
CA ALA A 91 8.74 -19.67 1.26
C ALA A 91 7.88 -19.06 2.36
N PRO A 92 8.27 -19.21 3.66
CA PRO A 92 7.66 -18.44 4.72
C PRO A 92 8.12 -16.97 4.62
N VAL A 93 7.17 -16.06 4.62
CA VAL A 93 7.43 -14.61 4.61
C VAL A 93 6.79 -14.01 5.86
N GLN A 94 7.57 -13.26 6.65
CA GLN A 94 7.02 -12.47 7.74
C GLN A 94 6.28 -11.27 7.18
N THR A 95 5.01 -11.11 7.55
CA THR A 95 4.18 -10.02 7.08
C THR A 95 3.24 -9.50 8.17
N TYR A 96 2.62 -8.35 7.95
CA TYR A 96 1.54 -7.86 8.78
C TYR A 96 0.30 -8.75 8.68
N GLN A 97 -0.52 -8.75 9.73
CA GLN A 97 -1.87 -9.29 9.64
C GLN A 97 -2.69 -8.47 8.62
N LEU A 98 -3.64 -9.11 7.93
CA LEU A 98 -4.37 -8.46 6.84
C LEU A 98 -5.14 -7.21 7.28
N ASN A 99 -5.71 -7.21 8.50
CA ASN A 99 -6.37 -6.04 9.06
C ASN A 99 -5.39 -4.85 9.22
N GLU A 100 -4.19 -5.12 9.70
CA GLU A 100 -3.16 -4.09 9.85
C GLU A 100 -2.66 -3.61 8.49
N LEU A 101 -2.42 -4.53 7.55
CA LEU A 101 -2.04 -4.16 6.18
C LEU A 101 -3.08 -3.24 5.53
N MET A 102 -4.38 -3.53 5.72
CA MET A 102 -5.45 -2.66 5.22
C MET A 102 -5.53 -1.33 6.00
N GLY A 103 -5.15 -1.29 7.27
CA GLY A 103 -4.99 -0.05 8.03
C GLY A 103 -3.90 0.86 7.43
N THR A 104 -2.76 0.27 7.03
CA THR A 104 -1.70 1.02 6.32
C THR A 104 -2.14 1.44 4.91
N LYS A 105 -2.98 0.65 4.22
CA LYS A 105 -3.59 1.04 2.94
C LYS A 105 -4.59 2.18 3.09
N LEU A 106 -5.36 2.21 4.19
CA LEU A 106 -6.25 3.34 4.50
C LEU A 106 -5.44 4.62 4.76
N ARG A 107 -4.29 4.52 5.46
CA ARG A 107 -3.33 5.62 5.61
C ARG A 107 -2.79 6.09 4.25
N ALA A 108 -2.37 5.17 3.40
CA ALA A 108 -1.88 5.50 2.06
C ALA A 108 -2.97 6.16 1.21
N LEU A 109 -4.22 5.70 1.28
CA LEU A 109 -5.36 6.34 0.62
C LEU A 109 -5.55 7.78 1.10
N PHE A 110 -5.34 8.08 2.38
CA PHE A 110 -5.39 9.44 2.90
C PHE A 110 -4.20 10.30 2.42
N GLN A 111 -2.98 9.77 2.52
CA GLN A 111 -1.75 10.54 2.33
C GLN A 111 -1.35 10.76 0.87
N ARG A 112 -1.74 9.86 -0.05
CA ARG A 112 -1.35 9.92 -1.46
C ARG A 112 -2.54 9.80 -2.41
N ARG A 113 -2.33 10.16 -3.68
CA ARG A 113 -3.36 10.11 -4.73
C ARG A 113 -3.15 8.89 -5.63
N LYS A 114 -3.41 7.68 -5.07
CA LYS A 114 -3.31 6.42 -5.82
C LYS A 114 -4.59 5.61 -5.68
N GLY A 115 -5.32 5.47 -6.78
CA GLY A 115 -6.59 4.74 -6.83
C GLY A 115 -6.47 3.27 -6.48
N ARG A 116 -5.29 2.67 -6.66
CA ARG A 116 -5.00 1.29 -6.24
C ARG A 116 -5.15 1.06 -4.74
N ASP A 117 -4.94 2.08 -3.90
CA ASP A 117 -5.17 1.93 -2.46
C ASP A 117 -6.67 1.79 -2.14
N LEU A 118 -7.52 2.50 -2.89
CA LEU A 118 -8.98 2.33 -2.82
C LEU A 118 -9.41 0.94 -3.30
N PHE A 119 -8.81 0.45 -4.40
CA PHE A 119 -9.09 -0.89 -4.92
C PHE A 119 -8.74 -1.99 -3.92
N ASP A 120 -7.58 -1.93 -3.28
CA ASP A 120 -7.15 -2.92 -2.29
C ASP A 120 -8.13 -2.99 -1.11
N LEU A 121 -8.56 -1.83 -0.59
CA LEU A 121 -9.56 -1.73 0.48
C LEU A 121 -10.92 -2.29 0.04
N TRP A 122 -11.42 -1.88 -1.12
CA TRP A 122 -12.65 -2.38 -1.69
C TRP A 122 -12.63 -3.91 -1.87
N LEU A 123 -11.52 -4.44 -2.40
CA LEU A 123 -11.37 -5.89 -2.63
C LEU A 123 -11.46 -6.68 -1.32
N CYS A 124 -10.78 -6.22 -0.27
CA CYS A 124 -10.81 -6.90 1.01
C CYS A 124 -12.17 -6.78 1.71
N LEU A 125 -12.83 -5.64 1.62
CA LEU A 125 -14.16 -5.40 2.21
C LEU A 125 -15.24 -6.19 1.48
N SER A 126 -15.29 -6.13 0.14
CA SER A 126 -16.29 -6.83 -0.67
C SER A 126 -16.23 -8.34 -0.49
N ARG A 127 -15.03 -8.88 -0.26
CA ARG A 127 -14.81 -10.30 0.02
C ARG A 127 -14.89 -10.67 1.51
N LYS A 128 -15.17 -9.71 2.39
CA LYS A 128 -15.24 -9.90 3.85
C LYS A 128 -13.97 -10.54 4.44
N LEU A 129 -12.81 -10.19 3.92
CA LEU A 129 -11.51 -10.72 4.36
C LEU A 129 -10.96 -10.02 5.59
N VAL A 130 -11.52 -8.89 5.96
CA VAL A 130 -11.06 -8.02 7.06
C VAL A 130 -12.20 -7.62 7.98
N ASP A 131 -11.84 -7.32 9.22
CA ASP A 131 -12.74 -6.68 10.18
C ASP A 131 -12.59 -5.15 10.06
N PRO A 132 -13.62 -4.42 9.61
CA PRO A 132 -13.56 -2.97 9.44
C PRO A 132 -13.17 -2.20 10.71
N ALA A 133 -13.59 -2.68 11.89
CA ALA A 133 -13.24 -2.02 13.14
C ALA A 133 -11.74 -2.13 13.43
N ARG A 134 -11.15 -3.30 13.18
CA ARG A 134 -9.71 -3.51 13.33
C ARG A 134 -8.89 -2.72 12.32
N VAL A 135 -9.37 -2.62 11.08
CA VAL A 135 -8.72 -1.79 10.04
C VAL A 135 -8.68 -0.32 10.45
N ALA A 136 -9.81 0.22 10.93
CA ALA A 136 -9.89 1.60 11.42
C ALA A 136 -9.00 1.82 12.66
N GLU A 137 -8.97 0.87 13.60
CA GLU A 137 -8.07 0.91 14.76
C GLU A 137 -6.60 0.99 14.32
N CYS A 138 -6.17 0.12 13.42
CA CYS A 138 -4.79 0.13 12.91
C CYS A 138 -4.46 1.46 12.23
N PHE A 139 -5.35 1.98 11.39
CA PHE A 139 -5.17 3.30 10.77
C PHE A 139 -4.94 4.40 11.82
N LEU A 140 -5.80 4.47 12.83
CA LEU A 140 -5.69 5.49 13.88
C LEU A 140 -4.37 5.38 14.65
N ARG A 141 -3.92 4.16 14.96
CA ARG A 141 -2.63 3.92 15.63
C ARG A 141 -1.44 4.38 14.80
N TYR A 142 -1.46 4.15 13.48
CA TYR A 142 -0.41 4.64 12.58
C TYR A 142 -0.41 6.17 12.49
N MET A 143 -1.58 6.81 12.40
CA MET A 143 -1.70 8.27 12.36
C MET A 143 -1.26 8.92 13.70
N GLU A 144 -1.57 8.29 14.82
CA GLU A 144 -1.10 8.70 16.14
C GLU A 144 0.43 8.61 16.25
N HIS A 145 1.02 7.51 15.77
CA HIS A 145 2.47 7.32 15.76
C HIS A 145 3.19 8.38 14.92
N GLU A 146 2.60 8.77 13.80
CA GLU A 146 3.11 9.87 12.97
C GLU A 146 2.85 11.26 13.56
N LYS A 147 2.14 11.37 14.69
CA LYS A 147 1.70 12.63 15.30
C LYS A 147 0.82 13.49 14.38
N HIS A 148 0.06 12.84 13.51
CA HIS A 148 -0.88 13.45 12.58
C HIS A 148 -2.28 12.86 12.75
N PRO A 149 -2.98 13.13 13.88
CA PRO A 149 -4.32 12.62 14.07
C PRO A 149 -5.24 13.13 12.97
N VAL A 150 -6.09 12.24 12.45
CA VAL A 150 -7.01 12.53 11.34
C VAL A 150 -8.43 12.34 11.83
N SER A 151 -9.27 13.37 11.66
CA SER A 151 -10.70 13.30 11.91
C SER A 151 -11.46 12.74 10.71
N ARG A 152 -12.68 12.28 10.96
CA ARG A 152 -13.61 11.83 9.93
C ARG A 152 -13.81 12.92 8.85
N ALA A 153 -14.12 14.15 9.25
CA ALA A 153 -14.33 15.26 8.31
C ALA A 153 -13.12 15.51 7.39
N GLN A 154 -11.89 15.45 7.96
CA GLN A 154 -10.67 15.62 7.15
C GLN A 154 -10.49 14.50 6.13
N PHE A 155 -10.79 13.26 6.50
CA PHE A 155 -10.70 12.14 5.57
C PHE A 155 -11.77 12.23 4.47
N GLU A 156 -13.01 12.53 4.84
CA GLU A 156 -14.12 12.69 3.89
C GLU A 156 -13.85 13.79 2.87
N GLN A 157 -13.37 14.95 3.32
CA GLN A 157 -12.96 16.04 2.41
C GLN A 157 -11.84 15.60 1.48
N ASN A 158 -10.78 14.97 2.02
CA ASN A 158 -9.65 14.47 1.23
C ASN A 158 -10.09 13.46 0.17
N LEU A 159 -11.00 12.56 0.51
CA LEU A 159 -11.52 11.57 -0.45
C LEU A 159 -12.42 12.23 -1.51
N HIS A 160 -13.25 13.20 -1.11
CA HIS A 160 -14.08 13.98 -2.05
C HIS A 160 -13.20 14.68 -3.10
N ASP A 161 -12.13 15.34 -2.67
CA ASP A 161 -11.20 16.03 -3.58
C ASP A 161 -10.49 15.05 -4.54
N LYS A 162 -10.28 13.80 -4.12
CA LYS A 162 -9.69 12.76 -4.97
C LYS A 162 -10.66 12.20 -6.00
N GLN A 163 -11.95 12.17 -5.70
CA GLN A 163 -12.97 11.69 -6.64
C GLN A 163 -13.12 12.61 -7.87
N THR A 164 -12.71 13.87 -7.77
CA THR A 164 -12.69 14.81 -8.90
C THR A 164 -11.43 14.66 -9.77
N ASP A 165 -10.47 13.84 -9.38
CA ASP A 165 -9.20 13.61 -10.08
C ASP A 165 -9.29 12.35 -10.95
N ALA A 166 -9.37 12.51 -12.26
CA ALA A 166 -9.42 11.40 -13.20
C ALA A 166 -8.21 10.46 -13.07
N ALA A 167 -7.01 11.01 -12.81
CA ALA A 167 -5.82 10.20 -12.62
C ALA A 167 -5.90 9.28 -11.39
N PHE A 168 -6.61 9.72 -10.34
CA PHE A 168 -6.89 8.89 -9.18
C PHE A 168 -7.94 7.81 -9.50
N MET A 169 -9.02 8.18 -10.17
CA MET A 169 -10.12 7.26 -10.48
C MET A 169 -9.71 6.16 -11.47
N GLU A 170 -8.78 6.45 -12.37
CA GLU A 170 -8.32 5.53 -13.42
C GLU A 170 -6.99 4.81 -13.08
N ASP A 171 -6.32 5.13 -11.97
CA ASP A 171 -4.96 4.64 -11.63
C ASP A 171 -4.83 3.11 -11.67
N ILE A 172 -5.87 2.38 -11.29
CA ILE A 172 -5.85 0.92 -11.26
C ILE A 172 -6.25 0.26 -12.59
N ALA A 173 -6.96 0.95 -13.46
CA ALA A 173 -7.54 0.36 -14.67
C ALA A 173 -6.54 -0.41 -15.54
N PRO A 174 -5.30 0.08 -15.79
CA PRO A 174 -4.31 -0.64 -16.59
C PRO A 174 -3.80 -1.94 -15.95
N LEU A 175 -4.01 -2.13 -14.64
CA LEU A 175 -3.51 -3.26 -13.86
C LEU A 175 -4.57 -4.34 -13.64
N LEU A 176 -5.83 -4.05 -13.97
CA LEU A 176 -6.93 -4.99 -13.78
C LEU A 176 -6.92 -6.07 -14.87
N SER A 177 -7.16 -7.30 -14.45
CA SER A 177 -7.47 -8.36 -15.42
C SER A 177 -8.84 -8.13 -16.06
N ALA A 178 -9.03 -8.60 -17.29
CA ALA A 178 -10.32 -8.49 -18.00
C ALA A 178 -11.52 -9.14 -17.25
N SER A 179 -11.24 -10.05 -16.33
CA SER A 179 -12.25 -10.71 -15.51
C SER A 179 -12.61 -9.93 -14.21
N THR A 180 -11.83 -8.93 -13.85
CA THR A 180 -12.05 -8.15 -12.62
C THR A 180 -13.00 -7.00 -12.90
N LYS A 181 -14.21 -7.11 -12.37
CA LYS A 181 -15.18 -6.00 -12.37
C LYS A 181 -14.90 -5.11 -11.18
N TYR A 182 -14.52 -3.89 -11.44
CA TYR A 182 -14.26 -2.86 -10.43
C TYR A 182 -14.76 -1.52 -10.93
N ASP A 183 -15.53 -0.84 -10.09
CA ASP A 183 -15.99 0.52 -10.32
C ASP A 183 -15.61 1.37 -9.10
N PRO A 184 -14.74 2.39 -9.27
CA PRO A 184 -14.39 3.30 -8.19
C PRO A 184 -15.59 4.02 -7.59
N SER A 185 -16.65 4.27 -8.36
CA SER A 185 -17.86 4.95 -7.89
C SER A 185 -18.66 4.10 -6.89
N GLU A 186 -18.57 2.77 -6.99
CA GLU A 186 -19.13 1.83 -6.01
C GLU A 186 -18.17 1.56 -4.85
N ALA A 187 -16.87 1.63 -5.10
CA ALA A 187 -15.84 1.37 -4.10
C ALA A 187 -15.80 2.48 -3.02
N VAL A 188 -15.95 3.74 -3.44
CA VAL A 188 -15.92 4.89 -2.53
C VAL A 188 -16.96 4.80 -1.42
N PRO A 189 -18.26 4.61 -1.69
CA PRO A 189 -19.25 4.48 -0.62
C PRO A 189 -19.02 3.26 0.27
N LEU A 190 -18.60 2.11 -0.28
CA LEU A 190 -18.29 0.94 0.52
C LEU A 190 -17.15 1.20 1.52
N VAL A 191 -16.05 1.81 1.07
CA VAL A 191 -14.90 2.14 1.91
C VAL A 191 -15.26 3.23 2.93
N HIS A 192 -16.04 4.23 2.50
CA HIS A 192 -16.55 5.27 3.39
C HIS A 192 -17.36 4.66 4.55
N ASP A 193 -18.40 3.90 4.25
CA ASP A 193 -19.34 3.40 5.26
C ASP A 193 -18.70 2.35 6.19
N ALA A 194 -17.84 1.51 5.61
CA ALA A 194 -17.17 0.47 6.38
C ALA A 194 -16.02 0.99 7.25
N LEU A 195 -15.25 1.99 6.80
CA LEU A 195 -14.01 2.42 7.45
C LEU A 195 -14.04 3.87 7.90
N ILE A 196 -14.32 4.83 6.99
CA ILE A 196 -14.16 6.25 7.26
C ILE A 196 -15.21 6.75 8.24
N ALA A 197 -16.44 6.26 8.15
CA ALA A 197 -17.51 6.58 9.10
C ALA A 197 -17.22 6.16 10.55
N ARG A 198 -16.22 5.30 10.78
CA ARG A 198 -15.75 4.88 12.12
C ARG A 198 -14.68 5.79 12.72
N LEU A 199 -14.15 6.71 11.94
CA LEU A 199 -13.12 7.64 12.41
C LEU A 199 -13.72 8.68 13.38
N PRO A 200 -12.90 9.22 14.31
CA PRO A 200 -13.35 10.19 15.28
C PRO A 200 -13.75 11.53 14.66
N GLY A 201 -14.69 12.20 15.29
CA GLY A 201 -15.19 13.53 14.91
C GLY A 201 -16.46 13.51 14.07
N ASP A 202 -16.98 14.70 13.83
CA ASP A 202 -18.21 14.89 13.03
C ASP A 202 -17.96 14.63 11.55
N PRO A 203 -19.01 14.28 10.79
CA PRO A 203 -18.94 14.19 9.33
C PRO A 203 -18.59 15.55 8.70
N TRP A 204 -17.94 15.51 7.56
CA TRP A 204 -17.72 16.70 6.74
C TRP A 204 -19.03 17.27 6.21
N ARG A 205 -19.24 18.56 6.41
CA ARG A 205 -20.50 19.25 6.02
C ARG A 205 -20.50 19.79 4.59
N GLY A 206 -19.47 19.47 3.81
CA GLY A 206 -19.28 20.06 2.47
C GLY A 206 -18.72 21.50 2.56
N THR A 207 -18.28 22.03 1.43
CA THR A 207 -18.03 23.47 1.29
C THR A 207 -19.38 24.16 1.17
N SER A 208 -19.90 24.66 2.29
CA SER A 208 -20.97 25.67 2.23
C SER A 208 -20.35 26.90 1.55
N GLY A 209 -20.60 27.08 0.26
CA GLY A 209 -20.31 28.36 -0.39
C GLY A 209 -21.03 29.48 0.41
N PRO A 210 -20.44 30.69 0.50
CA PRO A 210 -21.14 31.80 1.14
C PRO A 210 -22.53 31.94 0.50
N ALA A 211 -23.57 31.92 1.33
CA ALA A 211 -24.90 32.23 0.89
C ALA A 211 -24.84 33.64 0.24
N ILE A 212 -25.02 33.68 -1.06
CA ILE A 212 -25.23 34.96 -1.75
C ILE A 212 -26.62 35.43 -1.31
N GLU A 213 -26.65 36.22 -0.23
CA GLU A 213 -27.85 37.01 0.08
C GLU A 213 -28.14 37.92 -1.11
N ARG A 214 -29.29 37.70 -1.74
CA ARG A 214 -29.86 38.57 -2.76
C ARG A 214 -30.75 39.63 -2.08
#